data_e6a317eedabe868b629ff13616a06d8e
#
_entry.id   e6a317eedabe868b629ff13616a06d8e
#
_cell.length_a   1.000
_cell.length_b   1.000
_cell.length_c   1.000
_cell.angle_alpha   90.00
_cell.angle_beta   90.00
_cell.angle_gamma   90.00
#
_symmetry.space_group_name_H-M   'P 1'
#
loop_
_entity.id
_entity.type
_entity.pdbx_description
1 polymer ?
#
loop_
_entity_poly.entity_id
_entity_poly.type
_entity_poly.pdbx_seq_one_letter_code
_entity_poly.pdbx_strand_id
1 'polypeptide(L)'
;MKNITSKLIALGLTCALAVVSFTACSKAKETTAETTADTVVEKMSGDKRVGGWSVPQDTKITEEELKIFNKAIEGLTGVGYEPVAYLGSQVVAGTNHCFLCKSTVIYPGATNRYTLVYIYEKLDGTEEILKFEDVTLPGTADADGTPIAGGWRYTEDPEADDNVMEVVDKATGKLLGAEYEPVAYIGSQVVAGMNHAVLCRITAISPDAEDGYALLYIYEDLNGGFEILEINEITLSIDA
;
A
#
# COMPACT_ATOMS: atom_id res chain seq x y z
N MET A 1 -14.62 -51.77 10.06
CA MET A 1 -14.66 -52.52 8.81
C MET A 1 -15.02 -51.57 7.67
N LYS A 2 -14.10 -51.25 6.83
CA LYS A 2 -14.02 -51.17 5.37
C LYS A 2 -12.84 -50.26 4.98
N ASN A 3 -11.80 -50.92 4.50
CA ASN A 3 -10.65 -50.33 3.80
C ASN A 3 -11.11 -49.85 2.42
N ILE A 4 -10.53 -48.75 1.93
CA ILE A 4 -10.40 -48.51 0.49
C ILE A 4 -9.05 -47.84 0.25
N THR A 5 -8.12 -48.62 -0.07
CA THR A 5 -7.06 -48.69 -1.11
C THR A 5 -6.73 -47.43 -1.91
N SER A 6 -5.45 -47.11 -1.84
CA SER A 6 -4.60 -46.30 -2.70
C SER A 6 -4.75 -46.64 -4.22
N LYS A 7 -4.62 -45.61 -5.05
CA LYS A 7 -4.12 -45.75 -6.43
C LYS A 7 -3.07 -44.71 -6.75
N LEU A 8 -1.83 -45.14 -6.73
CA LEU A 8 -0.72 -44.54 -7.46
C LEU A 8 -0.94 -44.76 -8.98
N ILE A 9 -0.76 -43.68 -9.75
CA ILE A 9 -0.50 -43.82 -11.19
C ILE A 9 0.77 -43.02 -11.47
N ALA A 10 1.84 -43.76 -11.73
CA ALA A 10 3.08 -43.29 -12.33
C ALA A 10 3.03 -43.62 -13.83
N LEU A 11 3.38 -42.68 -14.68
CA LEU A 11 3.77 -42.84 -16.09
C LEU A 11 4.24 -41.47 -16.57
N GLY A 12 5.39 -41.21 -17.13
CA GLY A 12 6.34 -42.00 -17.85
C GLY A 12 7.12 -40.99 -18.69
N LEU A 13 8.37 -41.08 -18.57
CA LEU A 13 9.50 -40.40 -19.20
C LEU A 13 9.45 -40.51 -20.74
N THR A 14 9.63 -39.40 -21.50
CA THR A 14 10.31 -39.46 -22.78
C THR A 14 11.14 -38.20 -23.06
N CYS A 15 12.41 -38.42 -23.19
CA CYS A 15 13.51 -37.57 -23.60
C CYS A 15 13.44 -37.32 -25.12
N ALA A 16 13.65 -36.10 -25.59
CA ALA A 16 14.13 -35.84 -26.95
C ALA A 16 15.08 -34.65 -26.96
N LEU A 17 16.35 -34.96 -27.02
CA LEU A 17 17.45 -34.06 -27.35
C LEU A 17 17.41 -33.73 -28.87
N ALA A 18 17.42 -32.44 -29.20
CA ALA A 18 17.81 -32.00 -30.53
C ALA A 18 18.92 -30.94 -30.39
N VAL A 19 20.15 -31.37 -30.64
CA VAL A 19 21.31 -30.51 -30.81
C VAL A 19 21.31 -30.00 -32.24
N VAL A 20 21.34 -28.70 -32.43
CA VAL A 20 21.69 -28.09 -33.73
C VAL A 20 22.84 -27.14 -33.50
N SER A 21 23.98 -27.56 -33.96
CA SER A 21 25.21 -26.78 -34.06
C SER A 21 25.21 -25.98 -35.34
N PHE A 22 25.39 -24.67 -35.25
CA PHE A 22 25.83 -23.85 -36.38
C PHE A 22 27.07 -23.07 -36.01
N THR A 23 28.16 -23.53 -36.60
CA THR A 23 29.44 -22.83 -36.66
C THR A 23 29.43 -21.91 -37.92
N ALA A 24 29.70 -20.65 -37.76
CA ALA A 24 30.25 -19.84 -38.85
C ALA A 24 31.08 -18.67 -38.30
N CYS A 25 32.32 -18.73 -38.60
CA CYS A 25 33.39 -17.78 -38.34
C CYS A 25 33.27 -16.60 -39.33
N SER A 26 33.42 -15.35 -38.87
CA SER A 26 34.04 -14.31 -39.71
C SER A 26 34.58 -13.17 -38.82
N LYS A 27 35.89 -12.87 -39.02
CA LYS A 27 36.66 -11.79 -38.41
C LYS A 27 36.30 -10.45 -39.08
N ALA A 28 36.25 -9.37 -38.33
CA ALA A 28 36.92 -8.11 -38.59
C ALA A 28 36.70 -7.03 -37.52
N LYS A 29 37.74 -6.68 -36.85
CA LYS A 29 38.37 -5.35 -36.64
C LYS A 29 37.80 -4.41 -35.57
N GLU A 30 38.65 -4.18 -34.59
CA GLU A 30 38.60 -3.15 -33.55
C GLU A 30 38.37 -1.75 -34.07
N THR A 31 37.57 -0.97 -33.34
CA THR A 31 37.81 0.46 -33.13
C THR A 31 37.27 0.84 -31.74
N THR A 32 38.18 1.28 -30.90
CA THR A 32 38.01 1.81 -29.57
C THR A 32 37.25 3.14 -29.64
N ALA A 33 36.19 3.27 -28.86
CA ALA A 33 35.72 4.55 -28.35
C ALA A 33 35.08 4.30 -26.95
N GLU A 34 35.82 4.67 -25.92
CA GLU A 34 35.28 4.83 -24.58
C GLU A 34 34.23 5.94 -24.60
N THR A 35 33.04 5.60 -24.16
CA THR A 35 32.08 6.58 -23.63
C THR A 35 31.47 5.96 -22.39
N THR A 36 31.94 6.45 -21.26
CA THR A 36 31.34 6.23 -19.96
C THR A 36 29.93 6.84 -19.96
N ALA A 37 28.92 6.02 -20.13
CA ALA A 37 27.56 6.36 -19.76
C ALA A 37 27.22 5.48 -18.55
N ASP A 38 27.23 6.12 -17.40
CA ASP A 38 26.76 5.58 -16.13
C ASP A 38 25.24 5.38 -16.27
N THR A 39 24.87 4.20 -16.74
CA THR A 39 23.46 3.82 -16.82
C THR A 39 23.08 3.29 -15.47
N VAL A 40 22.47 4.16 -14.67
CA VAL A 40 21.69 3.73 -13.49
C VAL A 40 20.60 2.79 -14.02
N VAL A 41 20.86 1.49 -13.90
CA VAL A 41 19.83 0.48 -14.12
C VAL A 41 18.92 0.53 -12.90
N GLU A 42 17.86 1.34 -12.98
CA GLU A 42 16.72 1.19 -12.11
C GLU A 42 16.21 -0.26 -12.27
N LYS A 43 16.37 -1.02 -11.20
CA LYS A 43 15.81 -2.35 -11.10
C LYS A 43 14.29 -2.22 -11.04
N MET A 44 13.65 -2.20 -12.21
CA MET A 44 12.20 -2.32 -12.32
C MET A 44 11.81 -3.72 -11.84
N SER A 45 11.44 -3.80 -10.58
CA SER A 45 10.85 -5.00 -10.00
C SER A 45 9.37 -5.06 -10.39
N GLY A 46 8.94 -6.21 -10.89
CA GLY A 46 7.54 -6.59 -11.02
C GLY A 46 6.97 -6.43 -12.43
N ASP A 47 6.42 -7.52 -12.89
CA ASP A 47 5.61 -7.64 -14.11
C ASP A 47 4.36 -6.76 -13.92
N LYS A 48 4.40 -5.50 -14.41
CA LYS A 48 3.26 -4.57 -14.32
C LYS A 48 2.13 -5.13 -15.18
N ARG A 49 1.11 -5.69 -14.56
CA ARG A 49 -0.15 -5.99 -15.24
C ARG A 49 -0.71 -4.67 -15.76
N VAL A 50 -0.92 -4.58 -17.07
CA VAL A 50 -1.57 -3.42 -17.68
C VAL A 50 -2.95 -3.26 -17.03
N GLY A 51 -3.18 -2.10 -16.41
CA GLY A 51 -4.43 -1.79 -15.72
C GLY A 51 -4.49 -2.18 -14.23
N GLY A 52 -3.44 -2.81 -13.65
CA GLY A 52 -3.31 -3.03 -12.21
C GLY A 52 -2.75 -1.82 -11.47
N TRP A 53 -3.03 -1.73 -10.16
CA TRP A 53 -2.40 -0.77 -9.27
C TRP A 53 -0.95 -1.19 -9.01
N SER A 54 -0.04 -0.21 -8.98
CA SER A 54 1.36 -0.39 -8.59
C SER A 54 1.57 0.25 -7.23
N VAL A 55 1.96 -0.55 -6.23
CA VAL A 55 2.31 -0.08 -4.89
C VAL A 55 3.77 0.39 -4.89
N PRO A 56 4.09 1.61 -4.45
CA PRO A 56 5.46 2.10 -4.37
C PRO A 56 6.23 1.42 -3.24
N GLN A 57 7.55 1.37 -3.34
CA GLN A 57 8.41 0.89 -2.24
C GLN A 57 8.55 1.92 -1.12
N ASP A 58 8.50 3.22 -1.45
CA ASP A 58 8.48 4.33 -0.50
C ASP A 58 7.17 5.09 -0.69
N THR A 59 6.43 5.28 0.39
CA THR A 59 5.14 5.98 0.39
C THR A 59 5.28 7.50 0.60
N LYS A 60 6.51 8.02 0.68
CA LYS A 60 6.77 9.46 0.73
C LYS A 60 6.32 10.13 -0.55
N ILE A 61 5.65 11.25 -0.38
CA ILE A 61 5.13 12.04 -1.48
C ILE A 61 6.28 12.85 -2.11
N THR A 62 6.51 12.67 -3.38
CA THR A 62 7.48 13.46 -4.16
C THR A 62 6.93 14.84 -4.52
N GLU A 63 7.80 15.76 -4.94
CA GLU A 63 7.37 17.10 -5.41
C GLU A 63 6.41 17.02 -6.61
N GLU A 64 6.59 16.02 -7.49
CA GLU A 64 5.73 15.81 -8.65
C GLU A 64 4.34 15.35 -8.24
N GLU A 65 4.25 14.34 -7.38
CA GLU A 65 2.98 13.83 -6.83
C GLU A 65 2.25 14.90 -6.02
N LEU A 66 2.99 15.70 -5.23
CA LEU A 66 2.41 16.81 -4.49
C LEU A 66 1.83 17.89 -5.42
N LYS A 67 2.48 18.13 -6.56
CA LYS A 67 1.98 19.06 -7.58
C LYS A 67 0.69 18.56 -8.24
N ILE A 68 0.61 17.27 -8.59
CA ILE A 68 -0.59 16.62 -9.11
C ILE A 68 -1.73 16.76 -8.08
N PHE A 69 -1.45 16.40 -6.83
CA PHE A 69 -2.42 16.50 -5.74
C PHE A 69 -2.97 17.92 -5.57
N ASN A 70 -2.09 18.91 -5.45
CA ASN A 70 -2.48 20.30 -5.23
C ASN A 70 -3.34 20.87 -6.35
N LYS A 71 -3.05 20.52 -7.61
CA LYS A 71 -3.87 20.93 -8.74
C LYS A 71 -5.25 20.27 -8.72
N ALA A 72 -5.31 18.97 -8.38
CA ALA A 72 -6.57 18.24 -8.34
C ALA A 72 -7.53 18.77 -7.27
N ILE A 73 -7.01 19.21 -6.11
CA ILE A 73 -7.84 19.75 -5.01
C ILE A 73 -8.12 21.26 -5.15
N GLU A 74 -7.51 21.93 -6.14
CA GLU A 74 -7.71 23.37 -6.34
C GLU A 74 -9.20 23.69 -6.52
N GLY A 75 -9.70 24.62 -5.71
CA GLY A 75 -11.10 25.03 -5.74
C GLY A 75 -12.07 24.17 -4.93
N LEU A 76 -11.62 23.09 -4.29
CA LEU A 76 -12.45 22.37 -3.31
C LEU A 76 -12.73 23.26 -2.09
N THR A 77 -13.96 23.19 -1.61
CA THR A 77 -14.40 23.96 -0.44
C THR A 77 -15.13 23.06 0.55
N GLY A 78 -15.13 23.44 1.85
CA GLY A 78 -15.85 22.73 2.91
C GLY A 78 -15.05 21.65 3.62
N VAL A 79 -14.05 21.03 2.96
CA VAL A 79 -13.11 20.07 3.56
C VAL A 79 -11.70 20.44 3.13
N GLY A 80 -10.77 20.50 4.08
CA GLY A 80 -9.33 20.58 3.81
C GLY A 80 -8.75 19.16 3.70
N TYR A 81 -7.91 18.93 2.72
CA TYR A 81 -7.17 17.68 2.53
C TYR A 81 -5.68 17.95 2.60
N GLU A 82 -4.99 17.27 3.51
CA GLU A 82 -3.55 17.32 3.69
C GLU A 82 -2.98 15.93 3.34
N PRO A 83 -2.17 15.81 2.28
CA PRO A 83 -1.67 14.52 1.84
C PRO A 83 -0.61 14.01 2.83
N VAL A 84 -0.76 12.75 3.26
CA VAL A 84 0.08 12.06 4.26
C VAL A 84 1.02 11.08 3.60
N ALA A 85 0.51 10.28 2.66
CA ALA A 85 1.28 9.25 1.96
C ALA A 85 0.78 9.05 0.53
N TYR A 86 1.69 8.68 -0.35
CA TYR A 86 1.37 8.21 -1.70
C TYR A 86 1.25 6.70 -1.71
N LEU A 87 0.06 6.19 -2.06
CA LEU A 87 -0.22 4.77 -1.97
C LEU A 87 -0.07 4.01 -3.29
N GLY A 88 -0.04 4.71 -4.42
CA GLY A 88 0.20 4.03 -5.67
C GLY A 88 -0.38 4.70 -6.90
N SER A 89 -0.11 4.05 -8.03
CA SER A 89 -0.58 4.48 -9.34
C SER A 89 -1.12 3.32 -10.17
N GLN A 90 -1.97 3.66 -11.13
CA GLN A 90 -2.51 2.75 -12.12
C GLN A 90 -2.40 3.38 -13.50
N VAL A 91 -1.68 2.72 -14.41
CA VAL A 91 -1.52 3.20 -15.79
C VAL A 91 -2.77 2.85 -16.61
N VAL A 92 -3.38 3.89 -17.15
CA VAL A 92 -4.56 3.83 -18.01
C VAL A 92 -4.29 4.69 -19.26
N ALA A 93 -5.29 5.33 -19.85
CA ALA A 93 -5.05 6.40 -20.85
C ALA A 93 -4.71 7.73 -20.13
N GLY A 94 -3.61 7.74 -19.39
CA GLY A 94 -3.18 8.69 -18.36
C GLY A 94 -2.74 7.90 -17.16
N THR A 95 -2.80 8.49 -15.95
CA THR A 95 -2.42 7.80 -14.71
C THR A 95 -3.45 8.08 -13.61
N ASN A 96 -3.92 7.04 -12.95
CA ASN A 96 -4.63 7.18 -11.69
C ASN A 96 -3.63 7.16 -10.54
N HIS A 97 -3.84 8.02 -9.56
CA HIS A 97 -3.04 8.14 -8.35
C HIS A 97 -3.92 7.94 -7.13
N CYS A 98 -3.37 7.35 -6.06
CA CYS A 98 -4.03 7.23 -4.77
C CYS A 98 -3.18 7.84 -3.67
N PHE A 99 -3.78 8.74 -2.89
CA PHE A 99 -3.16 9.40 -1.74
C PHE A 99 -3.94 9.09 -0.46
N LEU A 100 -3.23 8.78 0.62
CA LEU A 100 -3.80 8.90 1.96
C LEU A 100 -3.75 10.36 2.37
N CYS A 101 -4.87 10.91 2.82
CA CYS A 101 -4.97 12.29 3.27
C CYS A 101 -5.59 12.39 4.66
N LYS A 102 -5.08 13.33 5.48
CA LYS A 102 -5.82 13.83 6.62
C LYS A 102 -6.88 14.81 6.09
N SER A 103 -8.15 14.54 6.36
CA SER A 103 -9.27 15.36 5.94
C SER A 103 -9.90 16.04 7.15
N THR A 104 -10.16 17.37 7.04
CA THR A 104 -10.75 18.16 8.11
C THR A 104 -11.87 19.01 7.55
N VAL A 105 -13.06 18.83 8.08
CA VAL A 105 -14.21 19.66 7.69
C VAL A 105 -14.02 21.08 8.24
N ILE A 106 -14.25 22.10 7.40
CA ILE A 106 -14.01 23.50 7.74
C ILE A 106 -15.17 24.07 8.54
N TYR A 107 -15.33 23.65 9.80
CA TYR A 107 -16.20 24.29 10.79
C TYR A 107 -15.60 24.19 12.21
N PRO A 108 -16.00 25.09 13.13
CA PRO A 108 -15.47 25.07 14.50
C PRO A 108 -15.80 23.77 15.23
N GLY A 109 -14.77 23.09 15.78
CA GLY A 109 -14.91 21.84 16.53
C GLY A 109 -14.96 20.57 15.68
N ALA A 110 -14.75 20.68 14.36
CA ALA A 110 -14.59 19.50 13.52
C ALA A 110 -13.35 18.68 13.95
N THR A 111 -13.50 17.36 13.93
CA THR A 111 -12.40 16.43 14.11
C THR A 111 -11.86 16.01 12.74
N ASN A 112 -10.55 15.77 12.66
CA ASN A 112 -9.95 15.21 11.47
C ASN A 112 -10.38 13.75 11.27
N ARG A 113 -10.26 13.30 10.04
CA ARG A 113 -10.41 11.90 9.58
C ARG A 113 -9.30 11.58 8.60
N TYR A 114 -9.25 10.35 8.14
CA TYR A 114 -8.36 9.93 7.07
C TYR A 114 -9.18 9.45 5.88
N THR A 115 -8.76 9.84 4.69
CA THR A 115 -9.49 9.60 3.44
C THR A 115 -8.50 9.22 2.35
N LEU A 116 -8.80 8.17 1.59
CA LEU A 116 -8.10 7.88 0.33
C LEU A 116 -8.66 8.80 -0.75
N VAL A 117 -7.78 9.52 -1.42
CA VAL A 117 -8.12 10.43 -2.52
C VAL A 117 -7.58 9.85 -3.81
N TYR A 118 -8.47 9.53 -4.74
CA TYR A 118 -8.13 9.00 -6.05
C TYR A 118 -8.19 10.11 -7.10
N ILE A 119 -7.07 10.31 -7.81
CA ILE A 119 -6.89 11.39 -8.77
C ILE A 119 -6.52 10.79 -10.13
N TYR A 120 -7.15 11.24 -11.19
CA TYR A 120 -6.79 10.93 -12.56
C TYR A 120 -6.01 12.08 -13.17
N GLU A 121 -4.77 11.81 -13.55
CA GLU A 121 -3.94 12.69 -14.37
C GLU A 121 -4.11 12.31 -15.84
N LYS A 122 -4.67 13.23 -16.63
CA LYS A 122 -4.89 13.06 -18.06
C LYS A 122 -3.59 13.25 -18.85
N LEU A 123 -3.56 12.77 -20.09
CA LEU A 123 -2.41 12.93 -20.99
C LEU A 123 -2.11 14.40 -21.35
N ASP A 124 -3.05 15.30 -21.18
CA ASP A 124 -2.87 16.73 -21.40
C ASP A 124 -2.34 17.48 -20.15
N GLY A 125 -2.09 16.76 -19.06
CA GLY A 125 -1.60 17.29 -17.79
C GLY A 125 -2.65 18.01 -16.97
N THR A 126 -3.95 17.71 -17.18
CA THR A 126 -5.04 18.13 -16.31
C THR A 126 -5.43 17.02 -15.36
N GLU A 127 -5.82 17.38 -14.14
CA GLU A 127 -6.15 16.46 -13.06
C GLU A 127 -7.66 16.49 -12.77
N GLU A 128 -8.19 15.32 -12.37
CA GLU A 128 -9.59 15.14 -11.99
C GLU A 128 -9.68 14.22 -10.77
N ILE A 129 -10.46 14.61 -9.76
CA ILE A 129 -10.73 13.72 -8.63
C ILE A 129 -11.76 12.68 -9.07
N LEU A 130 -11.41 11.40 -8.91
CA LEU A 130 -12.28 10.28 -9.24
C LEU A 130 -13.15 9.87 -8.05
N LYS A 131 -12.54 9.79 -6.84
CA LYS A 131 -13.20 9.20 -5.67
C LYS A 131 -12.56 9.70 -4.38
N PHE A 132 -13.39 9.82 -3.35
CA PHE A 132 -12.97 9.88 -1.96
C PHE A 132 -13.46 8.63 -1.25
N GLU A 133 -12.62 8.02 -0.43
CA GLU A 133 -12.95 6.83 0.35
C GLU A 133 -12.43 6.99 1.78
N ASP A 134 -13.35 7.01 2.75
CA ASP A 134 -12.99 7.23 4.14
C ASP A 134 -12.34 6.00 4.77
N VAL A 135 -11.21 6.19 5.45
CA VAL A 135 -10.61 5.19 6.34
C VAL A 135 -11.37 5.24 7.67
N THR A 136 -12.30 4.30 7.83
CA THR A 136 -13.24 4.33 8.95
C THR A 136 -12.74 3.53 10.14
N LEU A 137 -12.64 4.17 11.32
CA LEU A 137 -12.42 3.49 12.59
C LEU A 137 -13.77 3.13 13.25
N PRO A 138 -13.91 1.92 13.83
CA PRO A 138 -15.17 1.49 14.42
C PRO A 138 -15.50 2.28 15.69
N GLY A 139 -16.79 2.62 15.92
CA GLY A 139 -17.25 3.21 17.17
C GLY A 139 -16.60 4.55 17.54
N THR A 140 -16.31 5.40 16.55
CA THR A 140 -15.81 6.78 16.77
C THR A 140 -16.93 7.71 17.25
N ALA A 141 -18.13 7.50 16.74
CA ALA A 141 -19.32 8.31 17.06
C ALA A 141 -20.58 7.43 17.06
N ASP A 142 -21.63 7.89 17.71
CA ASP A 142 -22.96 7.29 17.64
C ASP A 142 -23.73 7.76 16.38
N ALA A 143 -25.01 7.39 16.29
CA ALA A 143 -25.83 7.64 15.10
C ALA A 143 -26.08 9.13 14.82
N ASP A 144 -25.92 10.02 15.79
CA ASP A 144 -26.07 11.48 15.65
C ASP A 144 -24.73 12.20 15.49
N GLY A 145 -23.63 11.46 15.43
CA GLY A 145 -22.28 11.98 15.25
C GLY A 145 -21.57 12.40 16.53
N THR A 146 -22.17 12.14 17.71
CA THR A 146 -21.55 12.44 19.01
C THR A 146 -20.40 11.44 19.30
N PRO A 147 -19.19 11.91 19.66
CA PRO A 147 -18.08 11.03 19.99
C PRO A 147 -18.39 10.11 21.16
N ILE A 148 -18.23 8.80 20.95
CA ILE A 148 -18.48 7.80 21.99
C ILE A 148 -17.36 7.85 23.04
N ALA A 149 -17.74 7.88 24.33
CA ALA A 149 -16.78 7.78 25.43
C ALA A 149 -16.08 6.40 25.39
N GLY A 150 -14.74 6.37 25.35
CA GLY A 150 -13.97 5.13 25.15
C GLY A 150 -14.01 4.59 23.71
N GLY A 151 -14.61 5.31 22.77
CA GLY A 151 -14.56 5.00 21.35
C GLY A 151 -13.19 5.32 20.72
N TRP A 152 -12.99 4.86 19.50
CA TRP A 152 -11.82 5.18 18.71
C TRP A 152 -11.73 6.68 18.43
N ARG A 153 -10.51 7.20 18.34
CA ARG A 153 -10.21 8.58 17.97
C ARG A 153 -9.13 8.60 16.91
N TYR A 154 -9.37 9.38 15.87
CA TYR A 154 -8.35 9.67 14.87
C TYR A 154 -7.23 10.49 15.50
N THR A 155 -5.99 10.20 15.12
CA THR A 155 -4.84 11.00 15.55
C THR A 155 -4.78 12.32 14.81
N GLU A 156 -4.20 13.34 15.45
CA GLU A 156 -3.84 14.60 14.77
C GLU A 156 -2.53 14.49 14.01
N ASP A 157 -1.61 13.64 14.48
CA ASP A 157 -0.32 13.39 13.89
C ASP A 157 -0.26 11.97 13.32
N PRO A 158 -0.27 11.82 11.97
CA PRO A 158 -0.22 10.52 11.32
C PRO A 158 1.19 9.94 11.19
N GLU A 159 2.24 10.61 11.69
CA GLU A 159 3.61 10.13 11.54
C GLU A 159 3.78 8.73 12.17
N ALA A 160 4.33 7.81 11.39
CA ALA A 160 4.74 6.50 11.88
C ALA A 160 6.12 6.63 12.54
N ASP A 161 6.14 7.19 13.76
CA ASP A 161 7.34 7.38 14.56
C ASP A 161 7.93 6.07 15.08
N ASP A 162 9.05 6.14 15.79
CA ASP A 162 9.72 4.95 16.36
C ASP A 162 8.82 4.15 17.30
N ASN A 163 7.86 4.78 17.98
CA ASN A 163 6.93 4.06 18.86
C ASN A 163 5.91 3.27 18.04
N VAL A 164 5.37 3.86 16.97
CA VAL A 164 4.44 3.17 16.06
C VAL A 164 5.13 2.01 15.35
N MET A 165 6.40 2.20 14.93
CA MET A 165 7.22 1.13 14.37
C MET A 165 7.37 -0.03 15.38
N GLU A 166 7.73 0.27 16.64
CA GLU A 166 7.87 -0.74 17.69
C GLU A 166 6.57 -1.51 17.95
N VAL A 167 5.41 -0.83 17.97
CA VAL A 167 4.09 -1.44 18.12
C VAL A 167 3.83 -2.46 17.01
N VAL A 168 4.06 -2.07 15.76
CA VAL A 168 3.85 -2.95 14.61
C VAL A 168 4.84 -4.12 14.61
N ASP A 169 6.13 -3.86 14.81
CA ASP A 169 7.16 -4.90 14.83
C ASP A 169 6.90 -5.96 15.90
N LYS A 170 6.52 -5.55 17.11
CA LYS A 170 6.21 -6.48 18.20
C LYS A 170 4.95 -7.28 17.93
N ALA A 171 3.93 -6.65 17.35
CA ALA A 171 2.66 -7.31 17.06
C ALA A 171 2.79 -8.29 15.88
N THR A 172 3.53 -7.93 14.84
CA THR A 172 3.66 -8.74 13.61
C THR A 172 4.82 -9.72 13.61
N GLY A 173 5.76 -9.60 14.54
CA GLY A 173 7.01 -10.37 14.56
C GLY A 173 6.86 -11.90 14.62
N LYS A 174 5.65 -12.43 14.83
CA LYS A 174 5.32 -13.86 14.77
C LYS A 174 4.53 -14.25 13.53
N LEU A 175 4.12 -13.29 12.72
CA LEU A 175 3.42 -13.56 11.47
C LEU A 175 4.41 -14.07 10.42
N LEU A 176 3.90 -14.97 9.57
CA LEU A 176 4.67 -15.55 8.48
C LEU A 176 3.96 -15.23 7.16
N GLY A 177 4.72 -15.02 6.09
CA GLY A 177 4.17 -14.87 4.74
C GLY A 177 4.11 -13.44 4.22
N ALA A 178 4.21 -12.42 5.10
CA ALA A 178 4.28 -11.02 4.72
C ALA A 178 5.10 -10.21 5.73
N GLU A 179 5.66 -9.10 5.26
CA GLU A 179 6.26 -8.04 6.07
C GLU A 179 5.30 -6.86 6.12
N TYR A 180 5.19 -6.22 7.29
CA TYR A 180 4.31 -5.08 7.53
C TYR A 180 5.14 -3.86 7.88
N GLU A 181 5.10 -2.84 7.04
CA GLU A 181 5.82 -1.59 7.22
C GLU A 181 4.82 -0.46 7.53
N PRO A 182 4.91 0.20 8.70
CA PRO A 182 4.03 1.31 9.05
C PRO A 182 4.13 2.46 8.05
N VAL A 183 2.97 2.91 7.56
CA VAL A 183 2.83 4.05 6.65
C VAL A 183 2.28 5.26 7.38
N ALA A 184 1.23 5.04 8.19
CA ALA A 184 0.59 6.10 8.94
C ALA A 184 -0.10 5.57 10.21
N TYR A 185 0.02 6.31 11.29
CA TYR A 185 -0.79 6.12 12.49
C TYR A 185 -2.16 6.75 12.29
N ILE A 186 -3.22 5.95 12.30
CA ILE A 186 -4.57 6.42 11.97
C ILE A 186 -5.33 6.85 13.23
N GLY A 187 -5.13 6.12 14.33
CA GLY A 187 -5.81 6.47 15.58
C GLY A 187 -5.65 5.45 16.68
N SER A 188 -6.31 5.72 17.79
CA SER A 188 -6.25 4.90 19.00
C SER A 188 -7.56 4.83 19.76
N GLN A 189 -7.63 3.85 20.66
CA GLN A 189 -8.73 3.68 21.59
C GLN A 189 -8.19 3.31 22.98
N VAL A 190 -8.56 4.08 24.00
CA VAL A 190 -8.17 3.79 25.38
C VAL A 190 -9.08 2.72 25.97
N VAL A 191 -8.47 1.62 26.39
CA VAL A 191 -9.13 0.47 27.03
C VAL A 191 -8.39 0.12 28.32
N ALA A 192 -8.39 -1.13 28.77
CA ALA A 192 -7.44 -1.59 29.79
C ALA A 192 -6.07 -1.85 29.15
N GLY A 193 -5.44 -0.80 28.64
CA GLY A 193 -4.30 -0.74 27.73
C GLY A 193 -4.61 0.24 26.61
N MET A 194 -4.09 0.02 25.41
CA MET A 194 -4.32 0.85 24.26
C MET A 194 -4.60 -0.02 23.02
N ASN A 195 -5.61 0.34 22.25
CA ASN A 195 -5.75 -0.16 20.88
C ASN A 195 -5.17 0.87 19.92
N HIS A 196 -4.40 0.40 18.95
CA HIS A 196 -3.78 1.19 17.88
C HIS A 196 -4.36 0.80 16.53
N ALA A 197 -4.59 1.77 15.66
CA ALA A 197 -4.93 1.56 14.26
C ALA A 197 -3.80 2.13 13.41
N VAL A 198 -3.10 1.27 12.67
CA VAL A 198 -1.94 1.62 11.87
C VAL A 198 -2.16 1.16 10.44
N LEU A 199 -2.06 2.10 9.47
CA LEU A 199 -1.98 1.73 8.06
C LEU A 199 -0.57 1.22 7.79
N CYS A 200 -0.47 -0.01 7.29
CA CYS A 200 0.79 -0.63 6.93
C CYS A 200 0.83 -0.97 5.43
N ARG A 201 1.99 -0.83 4.82
CA ARG A 201 2.32 -1.48 3.57
C ARG A 201 2.60 -2.96 3.84
N ILE A 202 2.09 -3.83 2.99
CA ILE A 202 2.32 -5.27 3.04
C ILE A 202 3.26 -5.63 1.90
N THR A 203 4.40 -6.23 2.23
CA THR A 203 5.28 -6.85 1.23
C THR A 203 5.14 -8.36 1.35
N ALA A 204 4.61 -8.96 0.30
CA ALA A 204 4.42 -10.40 0.27
C ALA A 204 5.76 -11.13 0.10
N ILE A 205 6.00 -12.18 0.91
CA ILE A 205 7.20 -13.02 0.81
C ILE A 205 7.08 -14.00 -0.37
N SER A 206 5.85 -14.33 -0.77
CA SER A 206 5.60 -15.20 -1.92
C SER A 206 5.78 -14.45 -3.24
N PRO A 207 6.54 -14.99 -4.21
CA PRO A 207 6.75 -14.33 -5.50
C PRO A 207 5.48 -14.18 -6.34
N ASP A 208 4.41 -14.92 -6.02
CA ASP A 208 3.13 -14.87 -6.73
C ASP A 208 2.09 -13.94 -6.05
N ALA A 209 2.41 -13.40 -4.88
CA ALA A 209 1.53 -12.47 -4.17
C ALA A 209 1.94 -11.03 -4.46
N GLU A 210 0.94 -10.16 -4.51
CA GLU A 210 1.14 -8.73 -4.79
C GLU A 210 1.31 -7.96 -3.47
N ASP A 211 2.14 -6.92 -3.50
CA ASP A 211 2.24 -5.96 -2.40
C ASP A 211 0.95 -5.17 -2.29
N GLY A 212 0.61 -4.73 -1.08
CA GLY A 212 -0.64 -4.04 -0.81
C GLY A 212 -0.61 -3.21 0.46
N TYR A 213 -1.79 -2.92 0.97
CA TYR A 213 -1.97 -2.20 2.23
C TYR A 213 -2.96 -2.91 3.13
N ALA A 214 -2.79 -2.76 4.44
CA ALA A 214 -3.80 -3.12 5.42
C ALA A 214 -3.84 -2.13 6.58
N LEU A 215 -5.03 -1.95 7.13
CA LEU A 215 -5.24 -1.29 8.40
C LEU A 215 -5.15 -2.36 9.51
N LEU A 216 -4.10 -2.29 10.32
CA LEU A 216 -3.88 -3.17 11.44
C LEU A 216 -4.50 -2.59 12.70
N TYR A 217 -5.29 -3.39 13.41
CA TYR A 217 -5.76 -3.08 14.75
C TYR A 217 -4.95 -3.91 15.75
N ILE A 218 -4.20 -3.22 16.62
CA ILE A 218 -3.23 -3.82 17.53
C ILE A 218 -3.63 -3.44 18.96
N TYR A 219 -3.70 -4.40 19.87
CA TYR A 219 -3.86 -4.17 21.29
C TYR A 219 -2.51 -4.20 21.98
N GLU A 220 -2.24 -3.19 22.79
CA GLU A 220 -1.13 -3.11 23.72
C GLU A 220 -1.67 -3.22 25.15
N ASP A 221 -1.23 -4.22 25.89
CA ASP A 221 -1.61 -4.42 27.30
C ASP A 221 -0.77 -3.53 28.23
N LEU A 222 -1.21 -3.40 29.49
CA LEU A 222 -0.53 -2.59 30.53
C LEU A 222 0.87 -3.11 30.91
N ASN A 223 1.29 -4.28 30.44
CA ASN A 223 2.59 -4.89 30.72
C ASN A 223 3.51 -4.83 29.48
N GLY A 224 3.07 -4.21 28.40
CA GLY A 224 3.82 -4.11 27.15
C GLY A 224 3.75 -5.37 26.27
N GLY A 225 2.71 -6.18 26.41
CA GLY A 225 2.37 -7.26 25.49
C GLY A 225 1.55 -6.70 24.31
N PHE A 226 1.73 -7.29 23.12
CA PHE A 226 1.05 -6.86 21.89
C PHE A 226 0.31 -8.03 21.27
N GLU A 227 -0.93 -7.75 20.78
CA GLU A 227 -1.78 -8.71 20.09
C GLU A 227 -2.44 -8.03 18.87
N ILE A 228 -2.46 -8.71 17.72
CA ILE A 228 -3.24 -8.26 16.58
C ILE A 228 -4.69 -8.63 16.80
N LEU A 229 -5.55 -7.61 16.82
CA LEU A 229 -6.99 -7.79 16.92
C LEU A 229 -7.62 -8.09 15.55
N GLU A 230 -7.16 -7.36 14.52
CA GLU A 230 -7.73 -7.46 13.18
C GLU A 230 -6.72 -6.94 12.14
N ILE A 231 -6.75 -7.51 10.94
CA ILE A 231 -6.02 -7.03 9.75
C ILE A 231 -7.05 -6.82 8.65
N ASN A 232 -7.28 -5.56 8.28
CA ASN A 232 -8.22 -5.19 7.23
C ASN A 232 -7.46 -4.78 5.98
N GLU A 233 -7.42 -5.65 4.98
CA GLU A 233 -6.77 -5.36 3.71
C GLU A 233 -7.47 -4.18 3.00
N ILE A 234 -6.67 -3.27 2.45
CA ILE A 234 -7.12 -2.14 1.65
C ILE A 234 -6.80 -2.42 0.19
N THR A 235 -7.84 -2.63 -0.60
CA THR A 235 -7.72 -2.78 -2.04
C THR A 235 -7.86 -1.44 -2.72
N LEU A 236 -6.80 -0.98 -3.41
CA LEU A 236 -6.89 0.24 -4.21
C LEU A 236 -7.80 -0.01 -5.41
N SER A 237 -8.91 0.72 -5.50
CA SER A 237 -9.90 0.62 -6.58
C SER A 237 -10.64 1.92 -6.79
N ILE A 238 -10.85 2.27 -8.05
CA ILE A 238 -11.72 3.38 -8.46
C ILE A 238 -13.15 2.93 -8.74
N ASP A 239 -13.39 1.61 -8.79
CA ASP A 239 -14.71 1.06 -8.95
C ASP A 239 -15.50 1.17 -7.63
N ALA A 240 -16.78 1.51 -7.74
CA ALA A 240 -17.68 1.73 -6.60
C ALA A 240 -18.40 0.43 -6.22
#